data_7e724a579b44eebd56a6a2db3feaa61d
#
_entry.id   7e724a579b44eebd56a6a2db3feaa61d
#
_cell.length_a   1.000
_cell.length_b   1.000
_cell.length_c   1.000
_cell.angle_alpha   90.00
_cell.angle_beta   90.00
_cell.angle_gamma   90.00
#
_symmetry.space_group_name_H-M   'P 1'
#
loop_
_entity.id
_entity.type
_entity.pdbx_description
1 polymer ?
#
loop_
_entity_poly.entity_id
_entity_poly.type
_entity_poly.pdbx_seq_one_letter_code
_entity_poly.pdbx_strand_id
1 'polypeptide(L)'
;MGVHNELNWGLLEALYTEALHIELDSLGIQNEKESQVPCYYKGMLLDKYYQPDIMAGNIMIELKSVSELISAHRAQLFNYMRLTRTPIGLLINFGQTSLEGERYMLIEETNECVLLDRDMNPVYDNPNNDYYSLSKPAE
;
A
#
# COMPACT_ATOMS: atom_id res chain seq x y z
N MET A 1 1.96 -11.48 -11.91
CA MET A 1 3.02 -10.48 -11.76
C MET A 1 4.39 -11.11 -11.91
N GLY A 2 5.28 -10.51 -12.69
CA GLY A 2 6.58 -11.08 -13.03
C GLY A 2 7.47 -11.40 -11.83
N VAL A 3 7.52 -10.54 -10.83
CA VAL A 3 8.33 -10.75 -9.62
C VAL A 3 7.89 -12.01 -8.89
N HIS A 4 6.59 -12.19 -8.67
CA HIS A 4 6.06 -13.36 -7.98
C HIS A 4 6.32 -14.64 -8.77
N ASN A 5 6.23 -14.60 -10.09
CA ASN A 5 6.48 -15.76 -10.95
C ASN A 5 7.96 -16.16 -10.96
N GLU A 6 8.88 -15.18 -10.96
CA GLU A 6 10.32 -15.44 -11.00
C GLU A 6 10.87 -15.89 -9.65
N LEU A 7 10.46 -15.23 -8.55
CA LEU A 7 11.02 -15.47 -7.23
C LEU A 7 10.20 -16.46 -6.38
N ASN A 8 9.01 -16.84 -6.85
CA ASN A 8 8.11 -17.67 -6.08
C ASN A 8 7.63 -16.93 -4.81
N TRP A 9 7.26 -17.64 -3.76
CA TRP A 9 6.67 -17.04 -2.56
C TRP A 9 7.52 -17.35 -1.32
N GLY A 10 7.33 -16.55 -0.26
CA GLY A 10 7.90 -16.82 1.05
C GLY A 10 9.30 -16.27 1.30
N LEU A 11 9.84 -15.42 0.42
CA LEU A 11 11.12 -14.75 0.64
C LEU A 11 10.95 -13.51 1.53
N LEU A 12 12.09 -12.94 1.96
CA LEU A 12 12.07 -11.70 2.76
C LEU A 12 11.48 -10.53 1.95
N GLU A 13 10.73 -9.68 2.62
CA GLU A 13 10.08 -8.52 2.00
C GLU A 13 11.07 -7.63 1.23
N ALA A 14 12.26 -7.40 1.79
CA ALA A 14 13.27 -6.56 1.14
C ALA A 14 13.69 -7.09 -0.23
N LEU A 15 13.72 -8.40 -0.42
CA LEU A 15 14.08 -9.01 -1.70
C LEU A 15 12.99 -8.73 -2.74
N TYR A 16 11.73 -8.83 -2.35
CA TYR A 16 10.61 -8.52 -3.24
C TYR A 16 10.56 -7.03 -3.59
N THR A 17 10.88 -6.16 -2.65
CA THR A 17 10.95 -4.72 -2.91
C THR A 17 11.99 -4.41 -3.98
N GLU A 18 13.18 -4.98 -3.86
CA GLU A 18 14.23 -4.78 -4.85
C GLU A 18 13.84 -5.33 -6.23
N ALA A 19 13.28 -6.53 -6.26
CA ALA A 19 12.84 -7.15 -7.50
C ALA A 19 11.71 -6.37 -8.17
N LEU A 20 10.74 -5.89 -7.40
CA LEU A 20 9.65 -5.08 -7.93
C LEU A 20 10.16 -3.75 -8.49
N HIS A 21 11.10 -3.12 -7.80
CA HIS A 21 11.73 -1.89 -8.29
C HIS A 21 12.36 -2.11 -9.67
N ILE A 22 13.13 -3.20 -9.82
CA ILE A 22 13.76 -3.57 -11.10
C ILE A 22 12.70 -3.80 -12.17
N GLU A 23 11.62 -4.52 -11.84
CA GLU A 23 10.54 -4.80 -12.79
C GLU A 23 9.83 -3.52 -13.23
N LEU A 24 9.52 -2.62 -12.30
CA LEU A 24 8.89 -1.35 -12.64
C LEU A 24 9.80 -0.49 -13.52
N ASP A 25 11.10 -0.46 -13.23
CA ASP A 25 12.07 0.26 -14.07
C ASP A 25 12.11 -0.33 -15.48
N SER A 26 12.07 -1.65 -15.61
CA SER A 26 12.09 -2.32 -16.92
C SER A 26 10.85 -2.01 -17.74
N LEU A 27 9.71 -1.73 -17.08
CA LEU A 27 8.46 -1.35 -17.71
C LEU A 27 8.37 0.15 -18.00
N GLY A 28 9.39 0.92 -17.66
CA GLY A 28 9.40 2.36 -17.85
C GLY A 28 8.54 3.11 -16.83
N ILE A 29 8.17 2.48 -15.72
CA ILE A 29 7.37 3.09 -14.67
C ILE A 29 8.30 3.74 -13.66
N GLN A 30 8.25 5.06 -13.56
CA GLN A 30 9.06 5.81 -12.61
C GLN A 30 8.67 5.48 -11.19
N ASN A 31 9.65 5.11 -10.36
CA ASN A 31 9.41 4.73 -8.98
C ASN A 31 10.68 4.88 -8.14
N GLU A 32 10.52 4.99 -6.82
CA GLU A 32 11.62 5.12 -5.87
C GLU A 32 11.45 4.15 -4.71
N LYS A 33 12.53 3.49 -4.32
CA LYS A 33 12.57 2.68 -3.09
C LYS A 33 12.89 3.58 -1.90
N GLU A 34 12.22 3.32 -0.79
CA GLU A 34 12.53 3.95 0.51
C GLU A 34 12.67 5.47 0.44
N SER A 35 11.85 6.11 -0.39
CA SER A 35 11.86 7.57 -0.49
C SER A 35 11.32 8.19 0.81
N GLN A 36 11.86 9.36 1.16
CA GLN A 36 11.43 10.08 2.35
C GLN A 36 10.16 10.88 2.03
N VAL A 37 9.01 10.36 2.48
CA VAL A 37 7.73 11.00 2.21
C VAL A 37 7.31 11.85 3.41
N PRO A 38 7.03 13.16 3.22
CA PRO A 38 6.65 14.03 4.32
C PRO A 38 5.35 13.60 4.98
N CYS A 39 5.28 13.77 6.30
CA CYS A 39 4.08 13.51 7.08
C CYS A 39 3.52 14.81 7.65
N TYR A 40 2.18 14.87 7.75
CA TYR A 40 1.46 16.05 8.22
C TYR A 40 0.52 15.70 9.35
N TYR A 41 0.43 16.58 10.34
CA TYR A 41 -0.53 16.48 11.42
C TYR A 41 -1.27 17.81 11.54
N LYS A 42 -2.59 17.77 11.36
CA LYS A 42 -3.44 18.97 11.36
C LYS A 42 -2.93 20.05 10.40
N GLY A 43 -2.48 19.63 9.22
CA GLY A 43 -1.95 20.51 8.19
C GLY A 43 -0.52 20.99 8.43
N MET A 44 0.11 20.58 9.51
CA MET A 44 1.47 21.00 9.85
C MET A 44 2.47 19.90 9.50
N LEU A 45 3.57 20.28 8.84
CA LEU A 45 4.66 19.36 8.50
C LEU A 45 5.35 18.88 9.77
N LEU A 46 5.49 17.56 9.87
CA LEU A 46 6.23 16.94 10.97
C LEU A 46 7.73 16.87 10.65
N ASP A 47 8.57 16.79 11.70
CA ASP A 47 10.02 16.60 11.54
C ASP A 47 10.36 15.20 11.03
N LYS A 48 9.48 14.24 11.26
CA LYS A 48 9.67 12.87 10.84
C LYS A 48 9.00 12.63 9.51
N TYR A 49 9.58 11.73 8.71
CA TYR A 49 9.03 11.31 7.43
C TYR A 49 8.74 9.81 7.47
N TYR A 50 7.97 9.32 6.51
CA TYR A 50 7.74 7.91 6.30
C TYR A 50 8.55 7.42 5.09
N GLN A 51 9.06 6.19 5.19
CA GLN A 51 9.72 5.52 4.07
C GLN A 51 8.89 4.31 3.64
N PRO A 52 7.98 4.47 2.66
CA PRO A 52 7.29 3.32 2.10
C PRO A 52 8.27 2.43 1.32
N ASP A 53 7.90 1.18 1.11
CA ASP A 53 8.74 0.27 0.34
C ASP A 53 9.01 0.83 -1.05
N ILE A 54 7.96 1.26 -1.76
CA ILE A 54 8.08 1.90 -3.07
C ILE A 54 7.06 3.04 -3.19
N MET A 55 7.47 4.15 -3.79
CA MET A 55 6.58 5.20 -4.27
C MET A 55 6.65 5.24 -5.79
N ALA A 56 5.51 5.09 -6.45
CA ALA A 56 5.38 5.23 -7.90
C ALA A 56 4.44 6.40 -8.17
N GLY A 57 5.00 7.60 -8.37
CA GLY A 57 4.23 8.82 -8.46
C GLY A 57 3.47 9.08 -7.15
N ASN A 58 2.15 9.13 -7.21
CA ASN A 58 1.29 9.32 -6.04
C ASN A 58 0.71 8.01 -5.50
N ILE A 59 1.35 6.89 -5.81
CA ILE A 59 0.94 5.55 -5.35
C ILE A 59 1.97 5.04 -4.34
N MET A 60 1.51 4.75 -3.13
CA MET A 60 2.30 4.12 -2.08
C MET A 60 2.16 2.61 -2.17
N ILE A 61 3.28 1.89 -2.31
CA ILE A 61 3.28 0.44 -2.43
C ILE A 61 3.96 -0.16 -1.20
N GLU A 62 3.22 -0.97 -0.46
CA GLU A 62 3.72 -1.71 0.70
C GLU A 62 3.70 -3.20 0.40
N LEU A 63 4.82 -3.85 0.67
CA LEU A 63 5.01 -5.27 0.39
C LEU A 63 5.04 -6.05 1.69
N LYS A 64 4.41 -7.22 1.67
CA LYS A 64 4.40 -8.15 2.78
C LYS A 64 4.80 -9.54 2.30
N SER A 65 5.39 -10.33 3.20
CA SER A 65 5.69 -11.73 2.97
C SER A 65 5.18 -12.52 4.18
N VAL A 66 3.86 -12.64 4.27
CA VAL A 66 3.14 -13.23 5.40
C VAL A 66 2.17 -14.29 4.91
N SER A 67 1.69 -15.15 5.82
CA SER A 67 0.74 -16.21 5.45
C SER A 67 -0.58 -15.65 4.93
N GLU A 68 -1.02 -14.52 5.48
CA GLU A 68 -2.20 -13.80 4.98
C GLU A 68 -2.14 -12.34 5.41
N LEU A 69 -2.77 -11.46 4.63
CA LEU A 69 -2.94 -10.07 5.01
C LEU A 69 -4.00 -9.98 6.12
N ILE A 70 -3.69 -9.20 7.15
CA ILE A 70 -4.58 -9.01 8.30
C ILE A 70 -4.91 -7.53 8.49
N SER A 71 -5.89 -7.25 9.35
CA SER A 71 -6.35 -5.88 9.63
C SER A 71 -5.23 -4.94 10.07
N ALA A 72 -4.24 -5.45 10.82
CA ALA A 72 -3.11 -4.63 11.26
C ALA A 72 -2.28 -4.11 10.08
N HIS A 73 -2.10 -4.91 9.03
CA HIS A 73 -1.39 -4.49 7.82
C HIS A 73 -2.15 -3.36 7.11
N ARG A 74 -3.48 -3.49 7.03
CA ARG A 74 -4.34 -2.50 6.39
C ARG A 74 -4.38 -1.20 7.18
N ALA A 75 -4.51 -1.29 8.51
CA ALA A 75 -4.49 -0.12 9.38
C ALA A 75 -3.19 0.66 9.23
N GLN A 76 -2.07 -0.02 9.15
CA GLN A 76 -0.76 0.61 8.95
C GLN A 76 -0.72 1.39 7.63
N LEU A 77 -1.15 0.76 6.53
CA LEU A 77 -1.21 1.42 5.23
C LEU A 77 -2.11 2.66 5.29
N PHE A 78 -3.32 2.54 5.85
CA PHE A 78 -4.26 3.65 5.93
C PHE A 78 -3.70 4.82 6.73
N ASN A 79 -3.07 4.54 7.87
CA ASN A 79 -2.46 5.57 8.70
C ASN A 79 -1.38 6.33 7.95
N TYR A 80 -0.52 5.62 7.20
CA TYR A 80 0.53 6.28 6.44
C TYR A 80 0.01 7.00 5.21
N MET A 81 -1.03 6.48 4.55
CA MET A 81 -1.71 7.22 3.48
C MET A 81 -2.25 8.55 3.99
N ARG A 82 -2.87 8.53 5.19
CA ARG A 82 -3.42 9.76 5.82
C ARG A 82 -2.32 10.73 6.21
N LEU A 83 -1.27 10.24 6.88
CA LEU A 83 -0.16 11.08 7.34
C LEU A 83 0.61 11.72 6.19
N THR A 84 0.81 11.00 5.11
CA THR A 84 1.56 11.48 3.94
C THR A 84 0.67 12.14 2.89
N ARG A 85 -0.65 12.07 3.06
CA ARG A 85 -1.65 12.54 2.10
C ARG A 85 -1.48 11.90 0.72
N THR A 86 -1.16 10.61 0.73
CA THR A 86 -1.01 9.82 -0.49
C THR A 86 -2.37 9.29 -0.92
N PRO A 87 -2.82 9.59 -2.15
CA PRO A 87 -4.19 9.25 -2.56
C PRO A 87 -4.43 7.78 -2.84
N ILE A 88 -3.42 7.03 -3.27
CA ILE A 88 -3.56 5.62 -3.63
C ILE A 88 -2.54 4.78 -2.86
N GLY A 89 -3.00 3.69 -2.28
CA GLY A 89 -2.14 2.73 -1.59
C GLY A 89 -2.35 1.31 -2.13
N LEU A 90 -1.26 0.59 -2.36
CA LEU A 90 -1.28 -0.82 -2.74
C LEU A 90 -0.63 -1.62 -1.63
N LEU A 91 -1.29 -2.70 -1.24
CA LEU A 91 -0.79 -3.66 -0.27
C LEU A 91 -0.67 -5.00 -0.98
N ILE A 92 0.56 -5.49 -1.14
CA ILE A 92 0.84 -6.69 -1.92
C ILE A 92 1.53 -7.72 -1.04
N ASN A 93 0.99 -8.94 -1.01
CA ASN A 93 1.54 -10.04 -0.22
C ASN A 93 2.16 -11.10 -1.11
N PHE A 94 3.45 -11.33 -0.95
CA PHE A 94 4.22 -12.36 -1.65
C PHE A 94 4.38 -13.64 -0.80
N GLY A 95 3.76 -13.70 0.38
CA GLY A 95 3.92 -14.80 1.32
C GLY A 95 3.05 -16.02 1.04
N GLN A 96 2.24 -15.98 -0.02
CA GLN A 96 1.34 -17.07 -0.40
C GLN A 96 1.68 -17.60 -1.78
N THR A 97 1.18 -18.82 -2.09
CA THR A 97 1.35 -19.43 -3.41
C THR A 97 0.68 -18.60 -4.52
N SER A 98 -0.44 -17.95 -4.19
CA SER A 98 -1.10 -16.99 -5.08
C SER A 98 -0.80 -15.58 -4.61
N LEU A 99 -0.50 -14.68 -5.54
CA LEU A 99 -0.27 -13.27 -5.24
C LEU A 99 -1.56 -12.64 -4.71
N GLU A 100 -1.48 -12.04 -3.51
CA GLU A 100 -2.59 -11.34 -2.88
C GLU A 100 -2.29 -9.85 -2.91
N GLY A 101 -3.25 -9.05 -3.42
CA GLY A 101 -3.07 -7.60 -3.53
C GLY A 101 -4.37 -6.87 -3.26
N GLU A 102 -4.27 -5.74 -2.56
CA GLU A 102 -5.40 -4.86 -2.26
C GLU A 102 -5.04 -3.44 -2.66
N ARG A 103 -6.03 -2.70 -3.17
CA ARG A 103 -5.88 -1.33 -3.63
C ARG A 103 -6.84 -0.43 -2.87
N TYR A 104 -6.34 0.70 -2.39
CA TYR A 104 -7.14 1.64 -1.59
C TYR A 104 -6.97 3.06 -2.10
N MET A 105 -8.02 3.85 -1.92
CA MET A 105 -8.03 5.27 -2.26
C MET A 105 -8.34 6.07 -1.00
N LEU A 106 -7.57 7.12 -0.74
CA LEU A 106 -7.84 8.08 0.32
C LEU A 106 -8.78 9.16 -0.22
N ILE A 107 -9.93 9.33 0.44
CA ILE A 107 -10.88 10.40 0.13
C ILE A 107 -10.54 11.57 1.04
N GLU A 108 -10.05 12.68 0.46
CA GLU A 108 -9.58 13.84 1.24
C GLU A 108 -10.66 14.43 2.12
N GLU A 109 -11.89 14.56 1.61
CA GLU A 109 -12.99 15.23 2.29
C GLU A 109 -13.37 14.55 3.60
N THR A 110 -13.32 13.21 3.64
CA THR A 110 -13.73 12.43 4.81
C THR A 110 -12.56 11.76 5.51
N ASN A 111 -11.39 11.76 4.87
CA ASN A 111 -10.20 11.05 5.33
C ASN A 111 -10.40 9.52 5.43
N GLU A 112 -11.36 9.00 4.68
CA GLU A 112 -11.62 7.55 4.60
C GLU A 112 -10.73 6.89 3.55
N CYS A 113 -10.30 5.66 3.83
CA CYS A 113 -9.61 4.81 2.86
C CYS A 113 -10.60 3.78 2.33
N VAL A 114 -10.81 3.76 1.02
CA VAL A 114 -11.83 2.93 0.36
C VAL A 114 -11.16 1.88 -0.51
N LEU A 115 -11.61 0.64 -0.41
CA LEU A 115 -11.14 -0.45 -1.25
C LEU A 115 -11.51 -0.20 -2.70
N LEU A 116 -10.58 -0.45 -3.61
CA LEU A 116 -10.79 -0.35 -5.05
C LEU A 116 -10.75 -1.75 -5.67
N ASP A 117 -11.58 -1.98 -6.68
CA ASP A 117 -11.52 -3.20 -7.49
C ASP A 117 -10.41 -3.11 -8.56
N ARG A 118 -10.33 -4.10 -9.45
CA ARG A 118 -9.32 -4.15 -10.50
C ARG A 118 -9.41 -2.98 -11.49
N ASP A 119 -10.62 -2.45 -11.66
CA ASP A 119 -10.88 -1.32 -12.56
C ASP A 119 -10.76 0.02 -11.85
N MET A 120 -10.24 0.00 -10.60
CA MET A 120 -10.06 1.18 -9.75
C MET A 120 -11.38 1.85 -9.35
N ASN A 121 -12.47 1.07 -9.29
CA ASN A 121 -13.76 1.54 -8.81
C ASN A 121 -13.92 1.25 -7.32
N PRO A 122 -14.51 2.17 -6.54
CA PRO A 122 -14.72 1.96 -5.11
C PRO A 122 -15.64 0.78 -4.83
N VAL A 123 -15.28 0.00 -3.81
CA VAL A 123 -16.07 -1.12 -3.30
C VAL A 123 -16.55 -0.74 -1.90
N TYR A 124 -17.83 -0.37 -1.77
CA TYR A 124 -18.40 0.07 -0.50
C TYR A 124 -19.03 -1.07 0.30
N ASP A 125 -19.47 -2.12 -0.39
CA ASP A 125 -20.19 -3.25 0.22
C ASP A 125 -19.32 -4.51 0.14
N ASN A 126 -18.45 -4.69 1.12
CA ASN A 126 -17.72 -5.94 1.26
C ASN A 126 -18.16 -6.60 2.58
N PRO A 127 -18.94 -7.70 2.53
CA PRO A 127 -19.44 -8.34 3.75
C PRO A 127 -18.34 -8.96 4.63
N ASN A 128 -17.14 -9.14 4.10
CA ASN A 128 -15.98 -9.64 4.85
C ASN A 128 -15.06 -8.53 5.33
N ASN A 129 -15.58 -7.33 5.49
CA ASN A 129 -14.81 -6.13 5.80
C ASN A 129 -14.49 -5.97 7.28
N ASP A 130 -13.63 -6.81 7.82
CA ASP A 130 -13.08 -6.58 9.16
C ASP A 130 -12.35 -5.24 9.25
N TYR A 131 -11.85 -4.76 8.12
CA TYR A 131 -11.14 -3.49 8.04
C TYR A 131 -12.03 -2.28 7.73
N TYR A 132 -13.33 -2.47 7.54
CA TYR A 132 -14.24 -1.35 7.23
C TYR A 132 -14.21 -0.28 8.33
N SER A 133 -14.15 -0.71 9.58
CA SER A 133 -14.00 0.22 10.71
C SER A 133 -12.68 0.98 10.66
N LEU A 134 -11.63 0.39 10.06
CA LEU A 134 -10.32 1.01 9.90
C LEU A 134 -10.29 2.00 8.72
N SER A 135 -11.22 1.87 7.78
CA SER A 135 -11.30 2.74 6.61
C SER A 135 -11.66 4.19 7.00
N LYS A 136 -12.31 4.35 8.14
CA LYS A 136 -12.68 5.66 8.69
C LYS A 136 -11.63 6.12 9.69
N PRO A 137 -11.37 7.43 9.77
CA PRO A 137 -10.42 7.93 10.76
C PRO A 137 -10.97 7.75 12.17
N ALA A 138 -10.06 7.64 13.14
CA ALA A 138 -10.43 7.65 14.56
C ALA A 138 -11.04 9.01 14.93
N GLU A 139 -12.06 8.99 15.75
CA GLU A 139 -12.70 10.21 16.26
C GLU A 139 -11.85 10.89 17.35
#